data_f85702b902446ef1ecf73a4315180e62
#
_entry.id   f85702b902446ef1ecf73a4315180e62
#
_cell.length_a   1.000
_cell.length_b   1.000
_cell.length_c   1.000
_cell.angle_alpha   90.00
_cell.angle_beta   90.00
_cell.angle_gamma   90.00
#
_symmetry.space_group_name_H-M   'P 1'
#
loop_
_entity.id
_entity.type
_entity.pdbx_description
1 polymer ?
#
loop_
_entity_poly.entity_id
_entity_poly.type
_entity_poly.pdbx_seq_one_letter_code
_entity_poly.pdbx_strand_id
1 'polypeptide(L)'
;EVCDWSSDVCSSDLADCLVEDYQIRKFLKKKLYSAGVSKIEIERTSDRVKIIISTAKPGMIIGKGGSEIEKVRAELQKMTTKKVVVDIKEIKKVDREAQLVAENIAQQLENRITFRRAMKSCMGRAMKSGAKGIKACCSGRLGGADMARTETYSEGTIPLHTLRADIDYGFAEADTTYGKIGVKVWVYKGEVLPKKA
;
A
#
# COMPACT_ATOMS: atom_id res chain seq x y z
N GLU A 1 16.07 -8.14 36.80
CA GLU A 1 16.11 -9.23 35.81
C GLU A 1 16.87 -8.73 34.59
N VAL A 2 18.05 -9.30 34.38
CA VAL A 2 18.87 -9.05 33.19
C VAL A 2 18.09 -9.63 32.02
N CYS A 3 17.62 -8.76 31.10
CA CYS A 3 17.07 -9.23 29.84
C CYS A 3 18.14 -10.06 29.12
N ASP A 4 17.90 -11.34 29.10
CA ASP A 4 18.74 -12.31 28.41
C ASP A 4 18.66 -12.05 26.91
N TRP A 5 19.65 -11.35 26.37
CA TRP A 5 19.82 -11.05 24.94
C TRP A 5 20.39 -12.24 24.17
N SER A 6 20.43 -13.41 24.79
CA SER A 6 20.79 -14.65 24.15
C SER A 6 19.60 -15.34 23.47
N SER A 7 18.69 -14.60 22.88
CA SER A 7 17.80 -15.25 21.95
C SER A 7 18.54 -15.45 20.62
N ASP A 8 18.87 -16.69 20.37
CA ASP A 8 19.51 -17.28 19.21
C ASP A 8 18.76 -17.03 17.89
N VAL A 9 18.47 -15.78 17.58
CA VAL A 9 18.15 -15.38 16.21
C VAL A 9 19.48 -15.10 15.55
N CYS A 10 20.11 -16.14 15.05
CA CYS A 10 21.30 -16.03 14.23
C CYS A 10 21.05 -15.02 13.11
N SER A 11 21.99 -14.14 12.83
CA SER A 11 21.88 -13.11 11.78
C SER A 11 21.56 -13.69 10.38
N SER A 12 21.88 -14.97 10.14
CA SER A 12 21.50 -15.73 8.95
C SER A 12 20.00 -15.94 8.85
N ASP A 13 19.33 -16.32 9.95
CA ASP A 13 17.89 -16.58 9.94
C ASP A 13 17.07 -15.30 9.68
N LEU A 14 17.57 -14.13 10.12
CA LEU A 14 16.93 -12.86 9.84
C LEU A 14 16.97 -12.50 8.34
N ALA A 15 18.09 -12.74 7.68
CA ALA A 15 18.26 -12.48 6.26
C ALA A 15 17.29 -13.33 5.41
N ASP A 16 17.21 -14.63 5.71
CA ASP A 16 16.31 -15.55 5.03
C ASP A 16 14.84 -15.19 5.26
N CYS A 17 14.47 -14.84 6.50
CA CYS A 17 13.14 -14.35 6.84
C CYS A 17 12.76 -13.08 6.05
N LEU A 18 13.69 -12.14 5.87
CA LEU A 18 13.42 -10.91 5.08
C LEU A 18 13.23 -11.20 3.60
N VAL A 19 13.98 -12.13 3.04
CA VAL A 19 13.84 -12.57 1.65
C VAL A 19 12.48 -13.24 1.45
N GLU A 20 12.07 -14.14 2.34
CA GLU A 20 10.73 -14.75 2.32
C GLU A 20 9.63 -13.70 2.42
N ASP A 21 9.73 -12.74 3.34
CA ASP A 21 8.73 -11.68 3.50
C ASP A 21 8.60 -10.82 2.25
N TYR A 22 9.70 -10.52 1.59
CA TYR A 22 9.68 -9.78 0.33
C TYR A 22 8.98 -10.58 -0.78
N GLN A 23 9.27 -11.87 -0.89
CA GLN A 23 8.64 -12.75 -1.87
C GLN A 23 7.13 -12.88 -1.61
N ILE A 24 6.72 -13.05 -0.35
CA ILE A 24 5.31 -13.11 0.06
C ILE A 24 4.58 -11.81 -0.31
N ARG A 25 5.15 -10.64 0.02
CA ARG A 25 4.54 -9.35 -0.31
C ARG A 25 4.41 -9.15 -1.82
N LYS A 26 5.44 -9.48 -2.58
CA LYS A 26 5.43 -9.38 -4.04
C LYS A 26 4.38 -10.30 -4.67
N PHE A 27 4.30 -11.54 -4.21
CA PHE A 27 3.31 -12.51 -4.65
C PHE A 27 1.88 -12.06 -4.36
N LEU A 28 1.60 -11.67 -3.11
CA LEU A 28 0.28 -11.20 -2.69
C LEU A 28 -0.14 -9.94 -3.43
N LYS A 29 0.76 -8.96 -3.59
CA LYS A 29 0.46 -7.73 -4.31
C LYS A 29 0.12 -8.00 -5.77
N LYS A 30 0.84 -8.92 -6.42
CA LYS A 30 0.56 -9.31 -7.81
C LYS A 30 -0.78 -10.04 -7.96
N LYS A 31 -1.08 -10.99 -7.08
CA LYS A 31 -2.31 -11.81 -7.13
C LYS A 31 -3.56 -11.04 -6.74
N LEU A 32 -3.45 -10.14 -5.76
CA LEU A 32 -4.57 -9.42 -5.17
C LEU A 32 -4.66 -7.95 -5.65
N TYR A 33 -3.99 -7.61 -6.75
CA TYR A 33 -3.98 -6.22 -7.26
C TYR A 33 -5.39 -5.68 -7.50
N SER A 34 -6.31 -6.50 -8.04
CA SER A 34 -7.71 -6.12 -8.30
C SER A 34 -8.55 -5.89 -7.03
N ALA A 35 -8.12 -6.46 -5.89
CA ALA A 35 -8.80 -6.28 -4.61
C ALA A 35 -8.46 -4.95 -3.92
N GLY A 36 -7.45 -4.22 -4.39
CA GLY A 36 -7.01 -2.96 -3.81
C GLY A 36 -6.36 -3.17 -2.43
N VAL A 37 -5.15 -3.73 -2.42
CA VAL A 37 -4.39 -3.96 -1.18
C VAL A 37 -3.58 -2.72 -0.85
N SER A 38 -3.86 -2.11 0.31
CA SER A 38 -3.13 -0.94 0.82
C SER A 38 -1.84 -1.35 1.52
N LYS A 39 -1.94 -2.25 2.51
CA LYS A 39 -0.81 -2.64 3.37
C LYS A 39 -0.82 -4.14 3.62
N ILE A 40 0.36 -4.74 3.64
CA ILE A 40 0.58 -6.13 4.04
C ILE A 40 1.51 -6.10 5.24
N GLU A 41 1.02 -6.50 6.40
CA GLU A 41 1.79 -6.63 7.63
C GLU A 41 2.05 -8.12 7.88
N ILE A 42 3.29 -8.45 8.23
CA ILE A 42 3.71 -9.82 8.49
C ILE A 42 4.26 -9.88 9.91
N GLU A 43 3.59 -10.64 10.76
CA GLU A 43 3.99 -10.90 12.14
C GLU A 43 4.55 -12.32 12.21
N ARG A 44 5.81 -12.46 12.60
CA ARG A 44 6.48 -13.76 12.76
C ARG A 44 6.60 -14.13 14.23
N THR A 45 6.21 -15.35 14.54
CA THR A 45 6.46 -16.01 15.81
C THR A 45 7.33 -17.23 15.54
N SER A 46 7.87 -17.88 16.58
CA SER A 46 8.66 -19.13 16.44
C SER A 46 8.00 -20.15 15.51
N ASP A 47 6.70 -20.37 15.65
CA ASP A 47 5.97 -21.47 14.99
C ASP A 47 5.01 -21.04 13.88
N ARG A 48 4.68 -19.74 13.80
CA ARG A 48 3.64 -19.22 12.90
C ARG A 48 4.06 -17.94 12.20
N VAL A 49 3.55 -17.77 10.99
CA VAL A 49 3.61 -16.52 10.24
C VAL A 49 2.19 -16.01 10.07
N LYS A 50 1.88 -14.88 10.69
CA LYS A 50 0.58 -14.22 10.56
C LYS A 50 0.69 -13.09 9.56
N ILE A 51 -0.12 -13.14 8.51
CA ILE A 51 -0.15 -12.16 7.44
C ILE A 51 -1.46 -11.38 7.53
N ILE A 52 -1.38 -10.08 7.80
CA ILE A 52 -2.53 -9.19 7.89
C ILE A 52 -2.60 -8.38 6.60
N ILE A 53 -3.67 -8.56 5.84
CA ILE A 53 -3.90 -7.89 4.56
C ILE A 53 -4.96 -6.82 4.73
N SER A 54 -4.57 -5.54 4.62
CA SER A 54 -5.49 -4.41 4.61
C SER A 54 -5.98 -4.15 3.18
N THR A 55 -7.28 -4.33 2.94
CA THR A 55 -7.87 -4.28 1.60
C THR A 55 -9.14 -3.43 1.53
N ALA A 56 -9.41 -2.87 0.35
CA ALA A 56 -10.65 -2.16 0.04
C ALA A 56 -11.83 -3.09 -0.22
N LYS A 57 -11.56 -4.30 -0.77
CA LYS A 57 -12.61 -5.25 -1.19
C LYS A 57 -12.35 -6.65 -0.61
N PRO A 58 -12.67 -6.87 0.69
CA PRO A 58 -12.39 -8.14 1.36
C PRO A 58 -13.13 -9.33 0.70
N GLY A 59 -14.32 -9.11 0.16
CA GLY A 59 -15.09 -10.16 -0.50
C GLY A 59 -14.40 -10.81 -1.69
N MET A 60 -13.54 -10.06 -2.41
CA MET A 60 -12.76 -10.62 -3.53
C MET A 60 -11.64 -11.55 -3.07
N ILE A 61 -11.08 -11.29 -1.88
CA ILE A 61 -10.00 -12.12 -1.31
C ILE A 61 -10.58 -13.37 -0.67
N ILE A 62 -11.71 -13.24 0.03
CA ILE A 62 -12.38 -14.37 0.69
C ILE A 62 -12.95 -15.32 -0.35
N GLY A 63 -13.59 -14.77 -1.40
CA GLY A 63 -14.28 -15.54 -2.42
C GLY A 63 -15.56 -16.20 -1.92
N LYS A 64 -16.21 -16.97 -2.78
CA LYS A 64 -17.43 -17.71 -2.44
C LYS A 64 -17.10 -18.84 -1.45
N GLY A 65 -17.69 -18.75 -0.23
CA GLY A 65 -17.47 -19.75 0.81
C GLY A 65 -16.04 -19.90 1.32
N GLY A 66 -15.17 -18.89 1.11
CA GLY A 66 -13.78 -18.94 1.57
C GLY A 66 -12.79 -19.67 0.64
N SER A 67 -13.25 -20.08 -0.56
CA SER A 67 -12.42 -20.89 -1.48
C SER A 67 -11.17 -20.19 -1.97
N GLU A 68 -11.20 -18.86 -2.18
CA GLU A 68 -10.06 -18.11 -2.68
C GLU A 68 -8.99 -17.90 -1.60
N ILE A 69 -9.40 -17.62 -0.36
CA ILE A 69 -8.45 -17.47 0.74
C ILE A 69 -7.72 -18.77 1.06
N GLU A 70 -8.40 -19.92 0.92
CA GLU A 70 -7.77 -21.23 1.12
C GLU A 70 -6.72 -21.53 0.05
N LYS A 71 -6.98 -21.18 -1.22
CA LYS A 71 -6.00 -21.29 -2.31
C LYS A 71 -4.77 -20.41 -2.03
N VAL A 72 -5.01 -19.14 -1.64
CA VAL A 72 -3.91 -18.22 -1.29
C VAL A 72 -3.10 -18.78 -0.13
N ARG A 73 -3.75 -19.31 0.92
CA ARG A 73 -3.10 -19.92 2.07
C ARG A 73 -2.26 -21.13 1.67
N ALA A 74 -2.81 -22.02 0.82
CA ALA A 74 -2.10 -23.21 0.35
C ALA A 74 -0.86 -22.86 -0.48
N GLU A 75 -0.92 -21.80 -1.31
CA GLU A 75 0.23 -21.32 -2.08
C GLU A 75 1.29 -20.67 -1.17
N LEU A 76 0.87 -19.87 -0.19
CA LEU A 76 1.78 -19.28 0.81
C LEU A 76 2.45 -20.34 1.67
N GLN A 77 1.73 -21.40 2.03
CA GLN A 77 2.30 -22.52 2.81
C GLN A 77 3.42 -23.26 2.06
N LYS A 78 3.41 -23.22 0.70
CA LYS A 78 4.52 -23.79 -0.09
C LYS A 78 5.77 -22.92 -0.11
N MET A 79 5.63 -21.62 0.21
CA MET A 79 6.73 -20.67 0.21
C MET A 79 7.45 -20.61 1.57
N THR A 80 6.78 -21.04 2.65
CA THR A 80 7.31 -20.97 4.01
C THR A 80 7.23 -22.33 4.71
N THR A 81 8.19 -22.62 5.57
CA THR A 81 8.21 -23.84 6.41
C THR A 81 7.28 -23.75 7.60
N LYS A 82 6.94 -22.53 8.04
CA LYS A 82 6.11 -22.26 9.22
C LYS A 82 4.63 -22.23 8.87
N LYS A 83 3.76 -22.46 9.87
CA LYS A 83 2.30 -22.42 9.68
C LYS A 83 1.82 -21.01 9.35
N VAL A 84 1.15 -20.84 8.20
CA VAL A 84 0.63 -19.55 7.74
C VAL A 84 -0.80 -19.33 8.23
N VAL A 85 -1.04 -18.15 8.80
CA VAL A 85 -2.39 -17.63 9.15
C VAL A 85 -2.60 -16.35 8.38
N VAL A 86 -3.72 -16.23 7.68
CA VAL A 86 -4.06 -15.04 6.88
C VAL A 86 -5.26 -14.36 7.52
N ASP A 87 -5.08 -13.10 7.93
CA ASP A 87 -6.13 -12.23 8.44
C ASP A 87 -6.42 -11.12 7.45
N ILE A 88 -7.70 -10.81 7.26
CA ILE A 88 -8.13 -9.75 6.34
C ILE A 88 -8.70 -8.59 7.15
N LYS A 89 -8.17 -7.39 6.93
CA LYS A 89 -8.63 -6.15 7.53
C LYS A 89 -9.30 -5.28 6.46
N GLU A 90 -10.57 -4.96 6.66
CA GLU A 90 -11.29 -4.07 5.76
C GLU A 90 -10.92 -2.60 6.00
N ILE A 91 -10.71 -1.86 4.90
CA ILE A 91 -10.50 -0.42 4.91
C ILE A 91 -11.83 0.29 4.61
N LYS A 92 -12.40 0.92 5.61
CA LYS A 92 -13.69 1.65 5.48
C LYS A 92 -13.62 2.88 4.58
N LYS A 93 -12.47 3.58 4.55
CA LYS A 93 -12.28 4.83 3.79
C LYS A 93 -11.13 4.68 2.79
N VAL A 94 -11.42 4.09 1.65
CA VAL A 94 -10.46 3.77 0.58
C VAL A 94 -9.75 5.03 0.05
N ASP A 95 -10.49 6.13 -0.17
CA ASP A 95 -9.95 7.37 -0.71
C ASP A 95 -9.08 8.17 0.28
N ARG A 96 -8.92 7.70 1.55
CA ARG A 96 -7.98 8.28 2.52
C ARG A 96 -6.65 7.52 2.61
N GLU A 97 -6.55 6.36 1.98
CA GLU A 97 -5.32 5.57 1.94
C GLU A 97 -4.48 5.98 0.74
N ALA A 98 -3.31 6.56 1.02
CA ALA A 98 -2.45 7.12 -0.03
C ALA A 98 -2.03 6.10 -1.09
N GLN A 99 -1.77 4.85 -0.69
CA GLN A 99 -1.39 3.77 -1.60
C GLN A 99 -2.50 3.45 -2.59
N LEU A 100 -3.76 3.36 -2.13
CA LEU A 100 -4.91 3.05 -2.99
C LEU A 100 -5.22 4.21 -3.94
N VAL A 101 -5.06 5.45 -3.48
CA VAL A 101 -5.20 6.64 -4.32
C VAL A 101 -4.13 6.66 -5.40
N ALA A 102 -2.87 6.34 -5.06
CA ALA A 102 -1.77 6.28 -6.02
C ALA A 102 -2.01 5.20 -7.08
N GLU A 103 -2.41 4.00 -6.68
CA GLU A 103 -2.74 2.90 -7.59
C GLU A 103 -3.94 3.24 -8.50
N ASN A 104 -4.95 3.94 -7.98
CA ASN A 104 -6.09 4.40 -8.77
C ASN A 104 -5.68 5.44 -9.84
N ILE A 105 -4.78 6.38 -9.49
CA ILE A 105 -4.23 7.33 -10.46
C ILE A 105 -3.44 6.57 -11.53
N ALA A 106 -2.57 5.62 -11.13
CA ALA A 106 -1.77 4.82 -12.05
C ALA A 106 -2.66 4.04 -13.04
N GLN A 107 -3.70 3.38 -12.55
CA GLN A 107 -4.67 2.65 -13.38
C GLN A 107 -5.41 3.56 -14.37
N GLN A 108 -5.78 4.79 -13.95
CA GLN A 108 -6.39 5.76 -14.86
C GLN A 108 -5.41 6.21 -15.96
N LEU A 109 -4.12 6.35 -15.65
CA LEU A 109 -3.09 6.68 -16.64
C LEU A 109 -2.89 5.54 -17.65
N GLU A 110 -2.89 4.29 -17.21
CA GLU A 110 -2.86 3.10 -18.06
C GLU A 110 -4.06 3.04 -19.00
N ASN A 111 -5.23 3.46 -18.51
CA ASN A 111 -6.47 3.57 -19.31
C ASN A 111 -6.50 4.82 -20.21
N ARG A 112 -5.36 5.47 -20.44
CA ARG A 112 -5.20 6.65 -21.33
C ARG A 112 -6.01 7.87 -20.93
N ILE A 113 -6.38 7.99 -19.65
CA ILE A 113 -6.99 9.22 -19.12
C ILE A 113 -5.89 10.26 -18.95
N THR A 114 -6.19 11.52 -19.28
CA THR A 114 -5.24 12.61 -19.12
C THR A 114 -4.82 12.74 -17.65
N PHE A 115 -3.53 12.88 -17.39
CA PHE A 115 -2.98 12.96 -16.04
C PHE A 115 -3.61 14.07 -15.20
N ARG A 116 -3.93 15.23 -15.80
CA ARG A 116 -4.59 16.34 -15.10
C ARG A 116 -5.98 15.95 -14.58
N ARG A 117 -6.76 15.24 -15.39
CA ARG A 117 -8.09 14.75 -14.99
C ARG A 117 -8.01 13.67 -13.95
N ALA A 118 -7.09 12.70 -14.11
CA ALA A 118 -6.87 11.62 -13.16
C ALA A 118 -6.50 12.16 -11.78
N MET A 119 -5.50 13.05 -11.70
CA MET A 119 -5.06 13.64 -10.44
C MET A 119 -6.20 14.45 -9.77
N LYS A 120 -6.82 15.40 -10.48
CA LYS A 120 -7.89 16.22 -9.90
C LYS A 120 -9.10 15.40 -9.43
N SER A 121 -9.50 14.39 -10.20
CA SER A 121 -10.61 13.50 -9.82
C SER A 121 -10.31 12.73 -8.53
N CYS A 122 -9.12 12.15 -8.40
CA CYS A 122 -8.73 11.40 -7.20
C CYS A 122 -8.55 12.32 -5.99
N MET A 123 -7.96 13.51 -6.17
CA MET A 123 -7.80 14.49 -5.11
C MET A 123 -9.17 14.96 -4.58
N GLY A 124 -10.10 15.31 -5.47
CA GLY A 124 -11.45 15.72 -5.07
C GLY A 124 -12.22 14.63 -4.30
N ARG A 125 -12.03 13.33 -4.64
CA ARG A 125 -12.60 12.22 -3.88
C ARG A 125 -11.98 12.09 -2.49
N ALA A 126 -10.67 12.21 -2.39
CA ALA A 126 -9.95 12.15 -1.11
C ALA A 126 -10.40 13.28 -0.17
N MET A 127 -10.54 14.50 -0.67
CA MET A 127 -11.06 15.64 0.11
C MET A 127 -12.50 15.41 0.57
N LYS A 128 -13.36 14.89 -0.30
CA LYS A 128 -14.74 14.52 0.07
C LYS A 128 -14.82 13.41 1.12
N SER A 129 -13.86 12.48 1.14
CA SER A 129 -13.78 11.41 2.15
C SER A 129 -13.29 11.90 3.53
N GLY A 130 -12.91 13.18 3.63
CA GLY A 130 -12.53 13.84 4.88
C GLY A 130 -11.02 13.85 5.12
N ALA A 131 -10.18 13.82 4.08
CA ALA A 131 -8.78 14.17 4.19
C ALA A 131 -8.64 15.67 4.41
N LYS A 132 -7.69 16.11 5.26
CA LYS A 132 -7.42 17.53 5.51
C LYS A 132 -6.57 18.18 4.43
N GLY A 133 -5.86 17.37 3.69
CA GLY A 133 -5.07 17.79 2.54
C GLY A 133 -4.50 16.61 1.77
N ILE A 134 -4.23 16.84 0.49
CA ILE A 134 -3.64 15.85 -0.40
C ILE A 134 -2.66 16.53 -1.36
N LYS A 135 -1.53 15.86 -1.60
CA LYS A 135 -0.54 16.22 -2.61
C LYS A 135 -0.30 15.03 -3.50
N ALA A 136 -0.48 15.19 -4.80
CA ALA A 136 -0.19 14.17 -5.78
C ALA A 136 0.90 14.68 -6.74
N CYS A 137 1.85 13.81 -7.06
CA CYS A 137 2.97 14.11 -7.95
C CYS A 137 3.06 12.99 -8.99
N CYS A 138 3.04 13.36 -10.28
CA CYS A 138 3.26 12.44 -11.38
C CYS A 138 4.55 12.82 -12.10
N SER A 139 5.42 11.85 -12.32
CA SER A 139 6.73 12.03 -12.96
C SER A 139 6.92 11.03 -14.09
N GLY A 140 7.39 11.52 -15.23
CA GLY A 140 7.63 10.68 -16.40
C GLY A 140 7.25 11.38 -17.71
N ARG A 141 7.05 10.60 -18.77
CA ARG A 141 6.59 11.08 -20.09
C ARG A 141 5.08 11.33 -20.08
N LEU A 142 4.67 12.41 -19.42
CA LEU A 142 3.26 12.75 -19.26
C LEU A 142 2.60 13.10 -20.60
N GLY A 143 1.54 12.36 -20.94
CA GLY A 143 0.83 12.53 -22.20
C GLY A 143 1.62 12.09 -23.45
N GLY A 144 2.68 11.29 -23.29
CA GLY A 144 3.52 10.81 -24.39
C GLY A 144 4.59 11.82 -24.85
N ALA A 145 4.84 12.88 -24.07
CA ALA A 145 5.90 13.85 -24.39
C ALA A 145 7.28 13.20 -24.45
N ASP A 146 8.15 13.65 -25.37
CA ASP A 146 9.52 13.10 -25.49
C ASP A 146 10.36 13.37 -24.26
N MET A 147 10.24 14.58 -23.70
CA MET A 147 10.93 14.93 -22.46
C MET A 147 10.07 14.60 -21.24
N ALA A 148 10.64 13.88 -20.30
CA ALA A 148 10.02 13.63 -19.02
C ALA A 148 9.89 14.92 -18.20
N ARG A 149 8.77 15.05 -17.50
CA ARG A 149 8.54 16.16 -16.58
C ARG A 149 7.81 15.69 -15.34
N THR A 150 7.88 16.51 -14.31
CA THR A 150 7.18 16.27 -13.05
C THR A 150 6.10 17.32 -12.85
N GLU A 151 4.88 16.87 -12.65
CA GLU A 151 3.73 17.74 -12.34
C GLU A 151 3.23 17.42 -10.93
N THR A 152 3.04 18.46 -10.15
CA THR A 152 2.57 18.32 -8.76
C THR A 152 1.32 19.16 -8.56
N TYR A 153 0.29 18.54 -8.00
CA TYR A 153 -0.93 19.22 -7.57
C TYR A 153 -1.12 19.00 -6.07
N SER A 154 -1.56 20.05 -5.38
CA SER A 154 -1.89 20.00 -3.95
C SER A 154 -3.22 20.66 -3.69
N GLU A 155 -3.97 20.12 -2.73
CA GLU A 155 -5.25 20.65 -2.28
C GLU A 155 -5.35 20.50 -0.76
N GLY A 156 -5.77 21.57 -0.07
CA GLY A 156 -5.78 21.62 1.38
C GLY A 156 -4.40 21.86 2.00
N THR A 157 -4.25 21.56 3.28
CA THR A 157 -3.03 21.78 4.06
C THR A 157 -2.23 20.50 4.19
N ILE A 158 -0.91 20.54 3.90
CA ILE A 158 0.00 19.40 4.07
C ILE A 158 1.26 19.87 4.77
N PRO A 159 1.29 19.80 6.11
CA PRO A 159 2.42 20.26 6.91
C PRO A 159 3.54 19.20 6.92
N LEU A 160 4.40 19.18 5.90
CA LEU A 160 5.48 18.18 5.79
C LEU A 160 6.57 18.29 6.86
N HIS A 161 6.71 19.47 7.50
CA HIS A 161 7.69 19.69 8.57
C HIS A 161 7.16 19.43 9.97
N THR A 162 5.85 19.20 10.14
CA THR A 162 5.23 18.97 11.44
C THR A 162 5.32 17.50 11.81
N LEU A 163 6.15 17.16 12.81
CA LEU A 163 6.38 15.75 13.22
C LEU A 163 5.12 15.07 13.78
N ARG A 164 4.20 15.83 14.38
CA ARG A 164 2.93 15.30 14.89
C ARG A 164 1.84 15.11 13.81
N ALA A 165 2.13 15.47 12.55
CA ALA A 165 1.19 15.30 11.46
C ALA A 165 1.13 13.85 11.02
N ASP A 166 -0.09 13.29 10.94
CA ASP A 166 -0.34 11.97 10.36
C ASP A 166 -0.47 12.10 8.84
N ILE A 167 0.64 11.85 8.16
CA ILE A 167 0.74 11.90 6.70
C ILE A 167 0.98 10.48 6.18
N ASP A 168 0.02 9.97 5.45
CA ASP A 168 0.13 8.71 4.76
C ASP A 168 0.77 8.92 3.39
N TYR A 169 1.68 8.02 3.01
CA TYR A 169 2.42 8.08 1.75
C TYR A 169 2.14 6.84 0.91
N GLY A 170 1.88 7.05 -0.37
CA GLY A 170 1.70 5.98 -1.35
C GLY A 170 2.52 6.21 -2.60
N PHE A 171 3.03 5.11 -3.15
CA PHE A 171 3.76 5.10 -4.41
C PHE A 171 3.21 4.03 -5.33
N ALA A 172 2.98 4.39 -6.60
CA ALA A 172 2.58 3.47 -7.65
C ALA A 172 3.27 3.81 -8.97
N GLU A 173 3.45 2.81 -9.80
CA GLU A 173 3.95 2.96 -11.16
C GLU A 173 2.84 2.63 -12.13
N ALA A 174 2.65 3.46 -13.16
CA ALA A 174 1.76 3.22 -14.28
C ALA A 174 2.58 2.75 -15.48
N ASP A 175 2.26 1.59 -16.03
CA ASP A 175 2.89 1.06 -17.22
C ASP A 175 2.18 1.58 -18.47
N THR A 176 2.78 2.58 -19.12
CA THR A 176 2.24 3.17 -20.35
C THR A 176 3.04 2.71 -21.57
N THR A 177 2.45 2.86 -22.75
CA THR A 177 3.12 2.53 -24.04
C THR A 177 4.42 3.32 -24.26
N TYR A 178 4.57 4.48 -23.61
CA TYR A 178 5.74 5.36 -23.72
C TYR A 178 6.75 5.18 -22.60
N GLY A 179 6.51 4.25 -21.67
CA GLY A 179 7.36 4.00 -20.52
C GLY A 179 6.59 4.08 -19.20
N LYS A 180 7.31 3.95 -18.09
CA LYS A 180 6.73 4.02 -16.75
C LYS A 180 6.53 5.46 -16.30
N ILE A 181 5.39 5.72 -15.65
CA ILE A 181 5.09 6.98 -14.98
C ILE A 181 5.01 6.69 -13.49
N GLY A 182 5.86 7.35 -12.71
CA GLY A 182 5.84 7.27 -11.24
C GLY A 182 4.77 8.20 -10.66
N VAL A 183 3.94 7.67 -9.78
CA VAL A 183 2.92 8.41 -9.05
C VAL A 183 3.24 8.38 -7.57
N LYS A 184 3.36 9.54 -6.94
CA LYS A 184 3.57 9.70 -5.49
C LYS A 184 2.40 10.48 -4.92
N VAL A 185 1.83 10.00 -3.82
CA VAL A 185 0.69 10.65 -3.15
C VAL A 185 0.97 10.78 -1.67
N TRP A 186 0.68 11.95 -1.11
CA TRP A 186 0.69 12.23 0.33
C TRP A 186 -0.72 12.63 0.73
N VAL A 187 -1.26 11.96 1.74
CA VAL A 187 -2.59 12.26 2.29
C VAL A 187 -2.44 12.66 3.75
N TYR A 188 -2.84 13.87 4.08
CA TYR A 188 -2.85 14.36 5.44
C TYR A 188 -4.15 13.97 6.14
N LYS A 189 -4.06 13.10 7.14
CA LYS A 189 -5.20 12.58 7.91
C LYS A 189 -5.54 13.45 9.13
N GLY A 190 -4.57 14.20 9.64
CA GLY A 190 -4.72 15.07 10.80
C GLY A 190 -3.48 15.10 11.69
N GLU A 191 -3.60 15.61 12.91
CA GLU A 191 -2.53 15.60 13.89
C GLU A 191 -2.77 14.52 14.94
N VAL A 192 -1.70 13.83 15.33
CA VAL A 192 -1.68 12.90 16.45
C VAL A 192 -1.23 13.66 17.68
N LEU A 193 -2.18 13.98 18.55
CA LEU A 193 -1.88 14.60 19.83
C LEU A 193 -1.74 13.51 20.90
N PRO A 194 -0.82 13.66 21.88
CA PRO A 194 -0.75 12.76 23.01
C PRO A 194 -2.10 12.78 23.73
N LYS A 195 -2.62 11.61 24.08
CA LYS A 195 -3.81 11.52 24.92
C LYS A 195 -3.46 12.22 26.25
N LYS A 196 -4.23 13.25 26.64
CA LYS A 196 -4.14 13.76 28.01
C LYS A 196 -4.44 12.59 28.95
N ALA A 197 -3.48 12.28 29.81
CA ALA A 197 -3.67 11.31 30.88
C ALA A 197 -4.74 11.82 31.85
#